data_031157ad269ac2ea46548bfdaf98a46d
#
_entry.id   031157ad269ac2ea46548bfdaf98a46d
#
_cell.length_a   1.000
_cell.length_b   1.000
_cell.length_c   1.000
_cell.angle_alpha   90.00
_cell.angle_beta   90.00
_cell.angle_gamma   90.00
#
_symmetry.space_group_name_H-M   'P 1'
#
loop_
_entity.id
_entity.type
_entity.pdbx_description
1 polymer ?
#
loop_
_entity_poly.entity_id
_entity_poly.type
_entity_poly.pdbx_seq_one_letter_code
_entity_poly.pdbx_strand_id
1 'polypeptide(L)'
;MNDPVTQTPATEHVVHEAFGPPLAPSEAGAAIALGVVSLLISGLLAVLLGGLAEEHRLSAQGIGLSAMIEALIMAITTGLAGAALKPHRLKLIGIVSSAVLCATNLAVLTAHNDVQVMAVRALCGVPEGLLLWITIGMIARTETPDRWAAVMFTALTATQLAISAAMAGWVLPRFGANGGFALIGVLSLAGAPISLWLPSRYPPLPQVAGETGAPPPRGWIALAGTLLYVSAASAVAIYLVPLCIQAGLPTVVARTANSFSLAAQVLGGVLATAAAGRVKYFAVFVGGVVAYGAGYMVYGFAAPAWLFIAATALAGLTAIFINPFLVPMTIEADPSRRAAVQSGAVQLLGAALGPLLASRVVSQHDARGALWLGMALLASGLAIIAWLRFTRDRSAA
;
A
#
# COMPACT_ATOMS: atom_id res chain seq x y z
N MET A 1 45.48 -30.88 14.56
CA MET A 1 45.27 -31.10 13.13
C MET A 1 43.81 -31.42 12.97
N ASN A 2 42.96 -30.40 12.76
CA ASN A 2 41.52 -30.54 12.54
C ASN A 2 41.27 -30.09 11.11
N ASP A 3 40.84 -31.01 10.28
CA ASP A 3 40.44 -30.72 8.90
C ASP A 3 39.24 -29.79 8.83
N PRO A 4 39.22 -28.79 7.91
CA PRO A 4 38.07 -28.00 7.68
C PRO A 4 37.01 -28.83 6.95
N VAL A 5 35.85 -28.97 7.56
CA VAL A 5 34.67 -29.58 6.95
C VAL A 5 34.27 -28.74 5.70
N THR A 6 34.62 -29.25 4.55
CA THR A 6 34.13 -28.79 3.26
C THR A 6 32.62 -28.91 3.23
N GLN A 7 31.90 -27.79 3.32
CA GLN A 7 30.47 -27.76 3.07
C GLN A 7 30.21 -28.15 1.63
N THR A 8 29.47 -29.23 1.46
CA THR A 8 29.17 -29.93 0.23
C THR A 8 28.26 -29.10 -0.68
N PRO A 9 28.46 -29.10 -2.01
CA PRO A 9 27.62 -28.40 -3.00
C PRO A 9 26.21 -28.96 -3.17
N ALA A 10 25.80 -29.94 -2.36
CA ALA A 10 24.48 -30.59 -2.44
C ALA A 10 23.32 -29.71 -2.02
N THR A 11 23.54 -28.69 -1.15
CA THR A 11 22.49 -27.79 -0.69
C THR A 11 22.10 -26.75 -1.73
N GLU A 12 23.03 -26.25 -2.53
CA GLU A 12 22.75 -25.32 -3.64
C GLU A 12 21.95 -26.00 -4.78
N HIS A 13 22.25 -27.26 -5.10
CA HIS A 13 21.50 -27.99 -6.11
C HIS A 13 20.03 -28.24 -5.73
N VAL A 14 19.76 -28.54 -4.47
CA VAL A 14 18.38 -28.81 -3.98
C VAL A 14 17.53 -27.54 -3.99
N VAL A 15 18.12 -26.37 -3.72
CA VAL A 15 17.41 -25.08 -3.77
C VAL A 15 17.08 -24.69 -5.22
N HIS A 16 17.98 -24.90 -6.17
CA HIS A 16 17.73 -24.62 -7.59
C HIS A 16 16.65 -25.52 -8.22
N GLU A 17 16.54 -26.78 -7.80
CA GLU A 17 15.46 -27.66 -8.27
C GLU A 17 14.08 -27.23 -7.76
N ALA A 18 13.99 -26.58 -6.58
CA ALA A 18 12.72 -26.17 -5.99
C ALA A 18 12.11 -24.90 -6.62
N PHE A 19 12.93 -23.95 -7.12
CA PHE A 19 12.47 -22.66 -7.62
C PHE A 19 12.49 -22.52 -9.16
N GLY A 20 12.99 -23.53 -9.88
CA GLY A 20 13.22 -23.42 -11.33
C GLY A 20 14.40 -22.50 -11.68
N PRO A 21 14.69 -22.30 -12.98
CA PRO A 21 15.78 -21.42 -13.38
C PRO A 21 15.54 -19.99 -12.92
N PRO A 22 16.58 -19.29 -12.44
CA PRO A 22 16.47 -17.91 -11.99
C PRO A 22 15.96 -17.01 -13.12
N LEU A 23 15.04 -16.11 -12.80
CA LEU A 23 14.54 -15.13 -13.76
C LEU A 23 15.67 -14.20 -14.24
N ALA A 24 15.67 -13.88 -15.53
CA ALA A 24 16.61 -12.91 -16.05
C ALA A 24 16.40 -11.54 -15.36
N PRO A 25 17.46 -10.75 -15.14
CA PRO A 25 17.34 -9.44 -14.50
C PRO A 25 16.35 -8.51 -15.21
N SER A 26 16.23 -8.60 -16.55
CA SER A 26 15.25 -7.86 -17.33
C SER A 26 13.81 -8.29 -17.05
N GLU A 27 13.57 -9.59 -16.86
CA GLU A 27 12.25 -10.13 -16.53
C GLU A 27 11.81 -9.71 -15.13
N ALA A 28 12.72 -9.81 -14.15
CA ALA A 28 12.46 -9.35 -12.78
C ALA A 28 12.24 -7.84 -12.73
N GLY A 29 13.07 -7.06 -13.44
CA GLY A 29 12.90 -5.61 -13.57
C GLY A 29 11.57 -5.21 -14.20
N ALA A 30 11.14 -5.92 -15.26
CA ALA A 30 9.84 -5.69 -15.89
C ALA A 30 8.68 -5.97 -14.94
N ALA A 31 8.73 -7.09 -14.20
CA ALA A 31 7.69 -7.43 -13.23
C ALA A 31 7.60 -6.40 -12.09
N ILE A 32 8.73 -5.92 -11.58
CA ILE A 32 8.78 -4.84 -10.57
C ILE A 32 8.19 -3.54 -11.14
N ALA A 33 8.56 -3.16 -12.35
CA ALA A 33 8.04 -1.95 -13.00
C ALA A 33 6.51 -2.02 -13.20
N LEU A 34 5.95 -3.20 -13.50
CA LEU A 34 4.50 -3.39 -13.56
C LEU A 34 3.84 -3.26 -12.18
N GLY A 35 4.48 -3.72 -11.11
CA GLY A 35 4.03 -3.47 -9.74
C GLY A 35 4.02 -2.00 -9.37
N VAL A 36 5.04 -1.23 -9.83
CA VAL A 36 5.05 0.22 -9.69
C VAL A 36 3.90 0.85 -10.46
N VAL A 37 3.65 0.44 -11.71
CA VAL A 37 2.52 0.94 -12.52
C VAL A 37 1.18 0.62 -11.85
N SER A 38 1.01 -0.59 -11.33
CA SER A 38 -0.21 -1.04 -10.63
C SER A 38 -0.56 -0.16 -9.42
N LEU A 39 0.42 0.20 -8.62
CA LEU A 39 0.23 0.94 -7.37
C LEU A 39 0.54 2.44 -7.51
N LEU A 40 0.81 2.92 -8.75
CA LEU A 40 1.29 4.28 -8.98
C LEU A 40 0.39 5.35 -8.39
N ILE A 41 -0.91 5.21 -8.55
CA ILE A 41 -1.89 6.19 -8.11
C ILE A 41 -2.08 6.20 -6.59
N SER A 42 -1.81 5.10 -5.89
CA SER A 42 -2.14 4.95 -4.47
C SER A 42 -1.57 6.06 -3.56
N GLY A 43 -0.33 6.49 -3.80
CA GLY A 43 0.30 7.60 -3.08
C GLY A 43 -0.13 9.00 -3.54
N LEU A 44 -0.91 9.09 -4.62
CA LEU A 44 -1.34 10.35 -5.24
C LEU A 44 -2.86 10.53 -5.16
N LEU A 45 -3.57 9.47 -4.79
CA LEU A 45 -5.03 9.39 -4.84
C LEU A 45 -5.71 10.46 -3.98
N ALA A 46 -5.20 10.74 -2.79
CA ALA A 46 -5.74 11.76 -1.91
C ALA A 46 -5.73 13.17 -2.55
N VAL A 47 -4.66 13.50 -3.26
CA VAL A 47 -4.52 14.78 -3.96
C VAL A 47 -5.41 14.85 -5.19
N LEU A 48 -5.52 13.73 -5.93
CA LEU A 48 -6.34 13.67 -7.15
C LEU A 48 -7.83 13.70 -6.83
N LEU A 49 -8.30 12.86 -5.89
CA LEU A 49 -9.71 12.88 -5.46
C LEU A 49 -10.08 14.17 -4.74
N GLY A 50 -9.15 14.72 -3.94
CA GLY A 50 -9.32 16.04 -3.35
C GLY A 50 -9.45 17.13 -4.40
N GLY A 51 -8.72 17.08 -5.50
CA GLY A 51 -8.85 17.98 -6.63
C GLY A 51 -10.22 17.87 -7.33
N LEU A 52 -10.75 16.66 -7.50
CA LEU A 52 -12.12 16.47 -8.01
C LEU A 52 -13.18 17.05 -7.06
N ALA A 53 -12.93 16.97 -5.74
CA ALA A 53 -13.83 17.58 -4.75
C ALA A 53 -13.78 19.10 -4.79
N GLU A 54 -12.60 19.72 -4.99
CA GLU A 54 -12.46 21.16 -5.23
C GLU A 54 -13.24 21.61 -6.49
N GLU A 55 -13.23 20.77 -7.53
CA GLU A 55 -13.97 21.00 -8.79
C GLU A 55 -15.47 20.69 -8.64
N HIS A 56 -15.99 20.37 -7.44
CA HIS A 56 -17.38 19.97 -7.15
C HIS A 56 -17.89 18.74 -7.93
N ARG A 57 -16.98 17.87 -8.38
CA ARG A 57 -17.27 16.62 -9.10
C ARG A 57 -17.35 15.42 -8.18
N LEU A 58 -16.89 15.54 -6.94
CA LEU A 58 -16.85 14.48 -5.96
C LEU A 58 -17.22 15.01 -4.58
N SER A 59 -18.13 14.34 -3.88
CA SER A 59 -18.48 14.68 -2.51
C SER A 59 -17.40 14.21 -1.51
N ALA A 60 -17.43 14.73 -0.29
CA ALA A 60 -16.53 14.25 0.78
C ALA A 60 -16.73 12.74 1.05
N GLN A 61 -17.96 12.23 0.97
CA GLN A 61 -18.24 10.81 1.07
C GLN A 61 -17.71 10.05 -0.15
N GLY A 62 -17.89 10.63 -1.34
CA GLY A 62 -17.40 10.08 -2.61
C GLY A 62 -15.90 9.86 -2.63
N ILE A 63 -15.09 10.73 -1.98
CA ILE A 63 -13.64 10.54 -1.83
C ILE A 63 -13.34 9.17 -1.21
N GLY A 64 -13.90 8.91 -0.02
CA GLY A 64 -13.66 7.67 0.70
C GLY A 64 -14.19 6.44 -0.03
N LEU A 65 -15.41 6.54 -0.61
CA LEU A 65 -16.02 5.44 -1.35
C LEU A 65 -15.27 5.11 -2.64
N SER A 66 -14.77 6.12 -3.36
CA SER A 66 -13.98 5.93 -4.58
C SER A 66 -12.65 5.24 -4.28
N ALA A 67 -11.95 5.66 -3.23
CA ALA A 67 -10.72 5.01 -2.79
C ALA A 67 -10.96 3.58 -2.31
N MET A 68 -12.04 3.36 -1.55
CA MET A 68 -12.42 2.03 -1.05
C MET A 68 -12.72 1.07 -2.20
N ILE A 69 -13.58 1.45 -3.14
CA ILE A 69 -14.02 0.53 -4.22
C ILE A 69 -12.86 0.13 -5.12
N GLU A 70 -11.95 1.05 -5.43
CA GLU A 70 -10.74 0.79 -6.20
C GLU A 70 -9.84 -0.24 -5.50
N ALA A 71 -9.48 0.03 -4.23
CA ALA A 71 -8.63 -0.87 -3.45
C ALA A 71 -9.27 -2.25 -3.24
N LEU A 72 -10.59 -2.30 -3.03
CA LEU A 72 -11.34 -3.53 -2.87
C LEU A 72 -11.33 -4.37 -4.16
N ILE A 73 -11.66 -3.76 -5.30
CA ILE A 73 -11.66 -4.45 -6.60
C ILE A 73 -10.25 -4.91 -6.96
N MET A 74 -9.22 -4.10 -6.73
CA MET A 74 -7.82 -4.49 -6.92
C MET A 74 -7.47 -5.71 -6.07
N ALA A 75 -7.83 -5.73 -4.78
CA ALA A 75 -7.57 -6.85 -3.88
C ALA A 75 -8.29 -8.12 -4.32
N ILE A 76 -9.59 -8.02 -4.67
CA ILE A 76 -10.39 -9.14 -5.18
C ILE A 76 -9.78 -9.68 -6.48
N THR A 77 -9.44 -8.81 -7.42
CA THR A 77 -8.86 -9.21 -8.71
C THR A 77 -7.51 -9.89 -8.52
N THR A 78 -6.63 -9.34 -7.67
CA THR A 78 -5.33 -9.95 -7.36
C THR A 78 -5.51 -11.34 -6.74
N GLY A 79 -6.43 -11.48 -5.78
CA GLY A 79 -6.73 -12.75 -5.11
C GLY A 79 -7.33 -13.78 -6.05
N LEU A 80 -8.34 -13.41 -6.84
CA LEU A 80 -8.97 -14.30 -7.83
C LEU A 80 -7.97 -14.70 -8.94
N ALA A 81 -7.14 -13.76 -9.41
CA ALA A 81 -6.10 -14.07 -10.38
C ALA A 81 -5.09 -15.10 -9.80
N GLY A 82 -4.68 -14.92 -8.54
CA GLY A 82 -3.81 -15.87 -7.85
C GLY A 82 -4.41 -17.26 -7.68
N ALA A 83 -5.72 -17.34 -7.41
CA ALA A 83 -6.42 -18.61 -7.18
C ALA A 83 -6.84 -19.32 -8.47
N ALA A 84 -7.25 -18.58 -9.50
CA ALA A 84 -7.91 -19.15 -10.69
C ALA A 84 -7.10 -19.06 -11.97
N LEU A 85 -6.24 -18.05 -12.12
CA LEU A 85 -5.48 -17.87 -13.34
C LEU A 85 -4.18 -18.69 -13.32
N LYS A 86 -3.97 -19.45 -14.38
CA LYS A 86 -2.65 -20.03 -14.62
C LYS A 86 -1.68 -18.92 -15.05
N PRO A 87 -0.41 -18.93 -14.57
CA PRO A 87 0.56 -17.87 -14.87
C PRO A 87 1.13 -18.01 -16.30
N HIS A 88 0.23 -17.96 -17.29
CA HIS A 88 0.53 -18.03 -18.71
C HIS A 88 0.14 -16.73 -19.41
N ARG A 89 0.76 -16.43 -20.57
CA ARG A 89 0.48 -15.23 -21.38
C ARG A 89 0.70 -13.93 -20.61
N LEU A 90 1.67 -13.91 -19.71
CA LEU A 90 1.93 -12.74 -18.83
C LEU A 90 2.16 -11.44 -19.63
N LYS A 91 2.85 -11.54 -20.78
CA LYS A 91 3.06 -10.40 -21.69
C LYS A 91 1.73 -9.80 -22.16
N LEU A 92 0.81 -10.66 -22.64
CA LEU A 92 -0.49 -10.21 -23.12
C LEU A 92 -1.33 -9.59 -22.00
N ILE A 93 -1.36 -10.25 -20.83
CA ILE A 93 -2.08 -9.72 -19.66
C ILE A 93 -1.52 -8.36 -19.26
N GLY A 94 -0.19 -8.21 -19.20
CA GLY A 94 0.46 -6.94 -18.86
C GLY A 94 0.15 -5.83 -19.89
N ILE A 95 0.23 -6.12 -21.19
CA ILE A 95 -0.08 -5.15 -22.26
C ILE A 95 -1.55 -4.70 -22.17
N VAL A 96 -2.48 -5.65 -22.11
CA VAL A 96 -3.92 -5.35 -22.07
C VAL A 96 -4.27 -4.61 -20.79
N SER A 97 -3.78 -5.06 -19.63
CA SER A 97 -4.05 -4.38 -18.36
C SER A 97 -3.51 -2.95 -18.34
N SER A 98 -2.31 -2.71 -18.86
CA SER A 98 -1.74 -1.35 -18.95
C SER A 98 -2.54 -0.44 -19.87
N ALA A 99 -3.02 -0.96 -21.01
CA ALA A 99 -3.85 -0.20 -21.94
C ALA A 99 -5.24 0.10 -21.34
N VAL A 100 -5.86 -0.88 -20.68
CA VAL A 100 -7.14 -0.70 -19.98
C VAL A 100 -6.98 0.29 -18.82
N LEU A 101 -5.90 0.21 -18.04
CA LEU A 101 -5.62 1.14 -16.94
C LEU A 101 -5.43 2.58 -17.45
N CYS A 102 -4.76 2.76 -18.59
CA CYS A 102 -4.69 4.05 -19.26
C CYS A 102 -6.10 4.56 -19.62
N ALA A 103 -6.88 3.75 -20.31
CA ALA A 103 -8.23 4.12 -20.77
C ALA A 103 -9.16 4.47 -19.59
N THR A 104 -9.12 3.69 -18.51
CA THR A 104 -9.95 3.93 -17.32
C THR A 104 -9.51 5.18 -16.55
N ASN A 105 -8.21 5.46 -16.42
CA ASN A 105 -7.76 6.72 -15.84
C ASN A 105 -8.17 7.94 -16.69
N LEU A 106 -8.12 7.83 -18.02
CA LEU A 106 -8.63 8.88 -18.91
C LEU A 106 -10.15 9.03 -18.84
N ALA A 107 -10.89 7.96 -18.57
CA ALA A 107 -12.36 8.03 -18.41
C ALA A 107 -12.79 8.87 -17.20
N VAL A 108 -11.92 9.08 -16.19
CA VAL A 108 -12.19 9.99 -15.06
C VAL A 108 -12.43 11.43 -15.54
N LEU A 109 -11.81 11.83 -16.67
CA LEU A 109 -11.96 13.19 -17.23
C LEU A 109 -13.42 13.51 -17.58
N THR A 110 -14.21 12.51 -17.90
CA THR A 110 -15.63 12.64 -18.28
C THR A 110 -16.61 12.35 -17.13
N ALA A 111 -16.10 12.02 -15.93
CA ALA A 111 -16.92 11.76 -14.77
C ALA A 111 -17.26 13.07 -14.05
N HIS A 112 -18.56 13.33 -13.79
CA HIS A 112 -19.03 14.59 -13.23
C HIS A 112 -19.81 14.44 -11.92
N ASN A 113 -19.91 13.23 -11.38
CA ASN A 113 -20.57 12.96 -10.10
C ASN A 113 -19.97 11.74 -9.41
N ASP A 114 -20.31 11.55 -8.13
CA ASP A 114 -19.79 10.48 -7.28
C ASP A 114 -19.92 9.09 -7.93
N VAL A 115 -21.10 8.77 -8.48
CA VAL A 115 -21.38 7.45 -9.05
C VAL A 115 -20.48 7.16 -10.26
N GLN A 116 -20.29 8.15 -11.12
CA GLN A 116 -19.42 8.00 -12.29
C GLN A 116 -17.95 7.85 -11.88
N VAL A 117 -17.47 8.69 -10.93
CA VAL A 117 -16.10 8.57 -10.42
C VAL A 117 -15.88 7.22 -9.77
N MET A 118 -16.79 6.78 -8.88
CA MET A 118 -16.71 5.47 -8.24
C MET A 118 -16.72 4.32 -9.24
N ALA A 119 -17.58 4.37 -10.24
CA ALA A 119 -17.64 3.34 -11.29
C ALA A 119 -16.32 3.24 -12.07
N VAL A 120 -15.76 4.38 -12.47
CA VAL A 120 -14.47 4.41 -13.17
C VAL A 120 -13.34 3.94 -12.27
N ARG A 121 -13.31 4.35 -10.99
CA ARG A 121 -12.28 3.88 -10.02
C ARG A 121 -12.40 2.37 -9.75
N ALA A 122 -13.62 1.83 -9.67
CA ALA A 122 -13.82 0.38 -9.60
C ALA A 122 -13.24 -0.35 -10.83
N LEU A 123 -13.46 0.21 -12.03
CA LEU A 123 -12.89 -0.35 -13.27
C LEU A 123 -11.36 -0.28 -13.30
N CYS A 124 -10.73 0.75 -12.71
CA CYS A 124 -9.28 0.84 -12.57
C CYS A 124 -8.71 -0.31 -11.72
N GLY A 125 -9.39 -0.69 -10.64
CA GLY A 125 -8.94 -1.76 -9.74
C GLY A 125 -8.74 -3.12 -10.42
N VAL A 126 -9.42 -3.40 -11.54
CA VAL A 126 -9.27 -4.67 -12.27
C VAL A 126 -7.88 -4.78 -12.92
N PRO A 127 -7.46 -3.88 -13.82
CA PRO A 127 -6.13 -3.96 -14.43
C PRO A 127 -5.01 -3.75 -13.39
N GLU A 128 -5.19 -2.91 -12.37
CA GLU A 128 -4.27 -2.77 -11.26
C GLU A 128 -4.03 -4.10 -10.55
N GLY A 129 -5.11 -4.82 -10.22
CA GLY A 129 -5.03 -6.13 -9.58
C GLY A 129 -4.32 -7.18 -10.42
N LEU A 130 -4.52 -7.18 -11.75
CA LEU A 130 -3.83 -8.10 -12.66
C LEU A 130 -2.34 -7.79 -12.78
N LEU A 131 -1.96 -6.51 -12.87
CA LEU A 131 -0.54 -6.10 -12.89
C LEU A 131 0.15 -6.44 -11.57
N LEU A 132 -0.52 -6.21 -10.42
CA LEU A 132 -0.02 -6.55 -9.11
C LEU A 132 0.16 -8.07 -8.95
N TRP A 133 -0.79 -8.86 -9.45
CA TRP A 133 -0.68 -10.32 -9.47
C TRP A 133 0.55 -10.82 -10.23
N ILE A 134 0.89 -10.23 -11.38
CA ILE A 134 2.13 -10.54 -12.12
C ILE A 134 3.35 -10.30 -11.24
N THR A 135 3.41 -9.14 -10.57
CA THR A 135 4.54 -8.76 -9.72
C THR A 135 4.67 -9.65 -8.48
N ILE A 136 3.57 -9.87 -7.75
CA ILE A 136 3.57 -10.77 -6.58
C ILE A 136 3.93 -12.20 -7.02
N GLY A 137 3.42 -12.63 -8.18
CA GLY A 137 3.76 -13.94 -8.75
C GLY A 137 5.24 -14.11 -9.04
N MET A 138 5.94 -13.06 -9.45
CA MET A 138 7.40 -13.06 -9.60
C MET A 138 8.08 -13.10 -8.23
N ILE A 139 7.73 -12.18 -7.32
CA ILE A 139 8.35 -12.09 -5.98
C ILE A 139 8.26 -13.41 -5.24
N ALA A 140 7.11 -14.08 -5.27
CA ALA A 140 6.89 -15.37 -4.60
C ALA A 140 7.75 -16.52 -5.14
N ARG A 141 8.36 -16.35 -6.32
CA ARG A 141 9.22 -17.34 -6.97
C ARG A 141 10.72 -17.03 -6.88
N THR A 142 11.07 -16.01 -6.11
CA THR A 142 12.47 -15.64 -5.88
C THR A 142 12.99 -16.24 -4.57
N GLU A 143 14.29 -16.47 -4.49
CA GLU A 143 14.94 -16.97 -3.27
C GLU A 143 14.88 -15.95 -2.11
N THR A 144 14.75 -14.66 -2.44
CA THR A 144 14.73 -13.57 -1.47
C THR A 144 13.50 -12.67 -1.69
N PRO A 145 12.26 -13.16 -1.42
CA PRO A 145 11.03 -12.42 -1.70
C PRO A 145 10.96 -11.08 -0.94
N ASP A 146 11.47 -11.02 0.30
CA ASP A 146 11.50 -9.80 1.11
C ASP A 146 12.36 -8.70 0.46
N ARG A 147 13.49 -9.07 -0.12
CA ARG A 147 14.37 -8.14 -0.83
C ARG A 147 13.69 -7.57 -2.07
N TRP A 148 13.04 -8.42 -2.88
CA TRP A 148 12.35 -7.98 -4.08
C TRP A 148 11.11 -7.12 -3.76
N ALA A 149 10.38 -7.46 -2.71
CA ALA A 149 9.29 -6.62 -2.20
C ALA A 149 9.81 -5.24 -1.76
N ALA A 150 10.94 -5.18 -1.03
CA ALA A 150 11.56 -3.93 -0.62
C ALA A 150 12.01 -3.09 -1.82
N VAL A 151 12.60 -3.71 -2.85
CA VAL A 151 12.97 -3.04 -4.12
C VAL A 151 11.73 -2.46 -4.80
N MET A 152 10.64 -3.23 -4.87
CA MET A 152 9.38 -2.77 -5.46
C MET A 152 8.82 -1.54 -4.73
N PHE A 153 8.71 -1.60 -3.41
CA PHE A 153 8.17 -0.47 -2.63
C PHE A 153 9.07 0.76 -2.68
N THR A 154 10.38 0.57 -2.70
CA THR A 154 11.34 1.70 -2.85
C THR A 154 11.19 2.34 -4.23
N ALA A 155 11.15 1.55 -5.30
CA ALA A 155 10.94 2.05 -6.66
C ALA A 155 9.58 2.74 -6.80
N LEU A 156 8.52 2.16 -6.23
CA LEU A 156 7.17 2.73 -6.18
C LEU A 156 7.20 4.11 -5.52
N THR A 157 7.70 4.19 -4.29
CA THR A 157 7.68 5.44 -3.52
C THR A 157 8.55 6.53 -4.17
N ALA A 158 9.72 6.17 -4.72
CA ALA A 158 10.56 7.11 -5.44
C ALA A 158 9.85 7.65 -6.71
N THR A 159 9.17 6.78 -7.46
CA THR A 159 8.39 7.16 -8.64
C THR A 159 7.20 8.06 -8.25
N GLN A 160 6.46 7.70 -7.21
CA GLN A 160 5.35 8.50 -6.68
C GLN A 160 5.82 9.88 -6.21
N LEU A 161 6.98 9.96 -5.55
CA LEU A 161 7.58 11.23 -5.12
C LEU A 161 7.87 12.14 -6.32
N ALA A 162 8.53 11.60 -7.35
CA ALA A 162 8.86 12.38 -8.56
C ALA A 162 7.58 12.89 -9.24
N ILE A 163 6.56 12.03 -9.37
CA ILE A 163 5.29 12.41 -10.00
C ILE A 163 4.51 13.39 -9.11
N SER A 164 4.48 13.19 -7.79
CA SER A 164 3.85 14.12 -6.86
C SER A 164 4.44 15.51 -6.95
N ALA A 165 5.76 15.61 -7.01
CA ALA A 165 6.45 16.89 -7.20
C ALA A 165 6.11 17.56 -8.54
N ALA A 166 6.08 16.80 -9.63
CA ALA A 166 5.69 17.30 -10.95
C ALA A 166 4.21 17.73 -10.97
N MET A 167 3.32 16.94 -10.34
CA MET A 167 1.91 17.30 -10.20
C MET A 167 1.72 18.59 -9.41
N ALA A 168 2.32 18.69 -8.24
CA ALA A 168 2.16 19.85 -7.36
C ALA A 168 2.73 21.13 -8.00
N GLY A 169 3.89 21.03 -8.65
CA GLY A 169 4.59 22.19 -9.20
C GLY A 169 4.09 22.65 -10.58
N TRP A 170 3.56 21.75 -11.39
CA TRP A 170 3.30 22.07 -12.80
C TRP A 170 1.94 21.58 -13.32
N VAL A 171 1.55 20.31 -13.09
CA VAL A 171 0.38 19.73 -13.75
C VAL A 171 -0.91 20.26 -13.14
N LEU A 172 -1.08 20.13 -11.83
CA LEU A 172 -2.32 20.53 -11.14
C LEU A 172 -2.58 22.04 -11.19
N PRO A 173 -1.58 22.94 -11.07
CA PRO A 173 -1.83 24.37 -11.20
C PRO A 173 -2.31 24.80 -12.59
N ARG A 174 -1.97 24.04 -13.66
CA ARG A 174 -2.32 24.38 -15.05
C ARG A 174 -3.53 23.63 -15.59
N PHE A 175 -3.69 22.38 -15.20
CA PHE A 175 -4.65 21.46 -15.82
C PHE A 175 -5.64 20.83 -14.83
N GLY A 176 -5.60 21.23 -13.55
CA GLY A 176 -6.48 20.72 -12.51
C GLY A 176 -6.36 19.20 -12.31
N ALA A 177 -7.39 18.61 -11.69
CA ALA A 177 -7.45 17.16 -11.47
C ALA A 177 -7.41 16.35 -12.77
N ASN A 178 -8.02 16.87 -13.84
CA ASN A 178 -8.00 16.22 -15.15
C ASN A 178 -6.58 16.01 -15.68
N GLY A 179 -5.70 17.01 -15.56
CA GLY A 179 -4.30 16.87 -15.93
C GLY A 179 -3.58 15.80 -15.11
N GLY A 180 -3.89 15.72 -13.83
CA GLY A 180 -3.34 14.70 -12.95
C GLY A 180 -3.73 13.28 -13.38
N PHE A 181 -5.01 13.02 -13.61
CA PHE A 181 -5.50 11.73 -14.09
C PHE A 181 -5.00 11.39 -15.51
N ALA A 182 -4.92 12.37 -16.40
CA ALA A 182 -4.33 12.18 -17.73
C ALA A 182 -2.86 11.76 -17.64
N LEU A 183 -2.07 12.40 -16.78
CA LEU A 183 -0.68 12.02 -16.53
C LEU A 183 -0.56 10.58 -16.04
N ILE A 184 -1.35 10.19 -15.03
CA ILE A 184 -1.35 8.81 -14.53
C ILE A 184 -1.75 7.83 -15.62
N GLY A 185 -2.78 8.14 -16.42
CA GLY A 185 -3.20 7.31 -17.54
C GLY A 185 -2.06 7.07 -18.55
N VAL A 186 -1.39 8.12 -18.97
CA VAL A 186 -0.26 8.05 -19.93
C VAL A 186 0.90 7.25 -19.31
N LEU A 187 1.24 7.48 -18.06
CA LEU A 187 2.30 6.73 -17.36
C LEU A 187 1.93 5.24 -17.21
N SER A 188 0.66 4.93 -16.96
CA SER A 188 0.19 3.54 -16.90
C SER A 188 0.38 2.80 -18.23
N LEU A 189 0.25 3.51 -19.36
CA LEU A 189 0.47 2.93 -20.67
C LEU A 189 1.93 2.48 -20.89
N ALA A 190 2.89 3.05 -20.16
CA ALA A 190 4.29 2.61 -20.22
C ALA A 190 4.45 1.13 -19.79
N GLY A 191 3.53 0.58 -19.00
CA GLY A 191 3.50 -0.83 -18.67
C GLY A 191 3.33 -1.75 -19.89
N ALA A 192 2.71 -1.28 -20.99
CA ALA A 192 2.52 -2.09 -22.19
C ALA A 192 3.85 -2.47 -22.87
N PRO A 193 4.74 -1.54 -23.25
CA PRO A 193 6.05 -1.93 -23.78
C PRO A 193 6.91 -2.66 -22.73
N ILE A 194 6.86 -2.29 -21.44
CA ILE A 194 7.58 -2.99 -20.38
C ILE A 194 7.18 -4.47 -20.31
N SER A 195 5.91 -4.80 -20.55
CA SER A 195 5.41 -6.17 -20.54
C SER A 195 6.05 -7.09 -21.60
N LEU A 196 6.70 -6.54 -22.63
CA LEU A 196 7.42 -7.34 -23.63
C LEU A 196 8.65 -8.05 -23.05
N TRP A 197 9.23 -7.52 -21.98
CA TRP A 197 10.35 -8.14 -21.26
C TRP A 197 9.93 -9.16 -20.20
N LEU A 198 8.62 -9.33 -19.92
CA LEU A 198 8.15 -10.39 -19.03
C LEU A 198 8.45 -11.78 -19.63
N PRO A 199 8.62 -12.83 -18.79
CA PRO A 199 8.56 -14.18 -19.27
C PRO A 199 7.15 -14.53 -19.78
N SER A 200 7.04 -15.46 -20.70
CA SER A 200 5.72 -15.85 -21.22
C SER A 200 4.87 -16.59 -20.16
N ARG A 201 5.53 -17.22 -19.19
CA ARG A 201 4.91 -17.95 -18.07
C ARG A 201 5.85 -17.98 -16.87
N TYR A 202 5.29 -18.10 -15.67
CA TYR A 202 6.06 -18.44 -14.48
C TYR A 202 6.08 -19.96 -14.23
N PRO A 203 7.17 -20.50 -13.64
CA PRO A 203 7.18 -21.87 -13.16
C PRO A 203 6.12 -22.07 -12.05
N PRO A 204 5.70 -23.33 -11.77
CA PRO A 204 4.85 -23.61 -10.62
C PRO A 204 5.48 -23.09 -9.33
N LEU A 205 4.63 -22.69 -8.35
CA LEU A 205 5.14 -22.38 -7.02
C LEU A 205 5.62 -23.66 -6.33
N PRO A 206 6.72 -23.61 -5.56
CA PRO A 206 7.12 -24.73 -4.72
C PRO A 206 5.97 -25.07 -3.77
N GLN A 207 5.56 -26.34 -3.76
CA GLN A 207 4.56 -26.81 -2.79
C GLN A 207 5.25 -27.04 -1.46
N VAL A 208 5.04 -26.17 -0.48
CA VAL A 208 5.48 -26.41 0.89
C VAL A 208 4.48 -27.38 1.54
N ALA A 209 4.94 -28.60 1.77
CA ALA A 209 4.12 -29.61 2.43
C ALA A 209 3.79 -29.18 3.87
N GLY A 210 2.50 -29.12 4.22
CA GLY A 210 2.03 -28.94 5.59
C GLY A 210 1.45 -27.57 5.96
N GLU A 211 1.40 -26.58 5.03
CA GLU A 211 0.88 -25.24 5.32
C GLU A 211 -0.63 -25.04 5.07
N THR A 212 -1.41 -26.12 5.02
CA THR A 212 -2.87 -26.02 4.88
C THR A 212 -3.56 -25.90 6.25
N GLY A 213 -4.25 -24.80 6.48
CA GLY A 213 -5.07 -24.57 7.67
C GLY A 213 -5.26 -23.09 8.01
N ALA A 214 -6.31 -22.80 8.78
CA ALA A 214 -6.57 -21.46 9.27
C ALA A 214 -5.58 -21.05 10.37
N PRO A 215 -5.26 -19.76 10.54
CA PRO A 215 -4.50 -19.27 11.67
C PRO A 215 -5.18 -19.62 13.01
N PRO A 216 -4.41 -19.83 14.10
CA PRO A 216 -4.98 -19.99 15.43
C PRO A 216 -5.66 -18.69 15.90
N PRO A 217 -6.52 -18.72 16.94
CA PRO A 217 -7.25 -17.54 17.41
C PRO A 217 -6.34 -16.33 17.71
N ARG A 218 -5.16 -16.55 18.30
CA ARG A 218 -4.18 -15.46 18.54
C ARG A 218 -3.65 -14.86 17.25
N GLY A 219 -3.45 -15.66 16.19
CA GLY A 219 -3.06 -15.19 14.87
C GLY A 219 -4.13 -14.28 14.25
N TRP A 220 -5.42 -14.66 14.35
CA TRP A 220 -6.53 -13.82 13.89
C TRP A 220 -6.63 -12.51 14.67
N ILE A 221 -6.36 -12.51 15.97
CA ILE A 221 -6.32 -11.28 16.78
C ILE A 221 -5.18 -10.36 16.35
N ALA A 222 -4.00 -10.91 16.03
CA ALA A 222 -2.89 -10.13 15.50
C ALA A 222 -3.22 -9.52 14.12
N LEU A 223 -3.87 -10.29 13.24
CA LEU A 223 -4.36 -9.80 11.96
C LEU A 223 -5.42 -8.69 12.12
N ALA A 224 -6.32 -8.79 13.10
CA ALA A 224 -7.26 -7.73 13.44
C ALA A 224 -6.53 -6.45 13.90
N GLY A 225 -5.47 -6.55 14.70
CA GLY A 225 -4.61 -5.41 15.06
C GLY A 225 -3.97 -4.74 13.84
N THR A 226 -3.45 -5.54 12.91
CA THR A 226 -2.93 -5.07 11.62
C THR A 226 -3.99 -4.35 10.80
N LEU A 227 -5.19 -4.95 10.68
CA LEU A 227 -6.33 -4.38 9.97
C LEU A 227 -6.70 -3.00 10.50
N LEU A 228 -6.88 -2.88 11.82
CA LEU A 228 -7.26 -1.62 12.47
C LEU A 228 -6.19 -0.53 12.28
N TYR A 229 -4.93 -0.91 12.41
CA TYR A 229 -3.82 0.02 12.23
C TYR A 229 -3.76 0.58 10.81
N VAL A 230 -3.82 -0.28 9.80
CA VAL A 230 -3.80 0.14 8.38
C VAL A 230 -5.06 0.92 8.03
N SER A 231 -6.23 0.50 8.53
CA SER A 231 -7.48 1.24 8.35
C SER A 231 -7.42 2.64 8.94
N ALA A 232 -6.80 2.82 10.11
CA ALA A 232 -6.66 4.12 10.75
C ALA A 232 -5.80 5.08 9.89
N ALA A 233 -4.68 4.59 9.39
CA ALA A 233 -3.79 5.38 8.55
C ALA A 233 -4.46 5.79 7.23
N SER A 234 -5.10 4.85 6.53
CA SER A 234 -5.77 5.10 5.24
C SER A 234 -7.04 5.96 5.38
N ALA A 235 -7.79 5.83 6.49
CA ALA A 235 -8.98 6.62 6.77
C ALA A 235 -8.69 8.12 6.81
N VAL A 236 -7.56 8.52 7.38
CA VAL A 236 -7.18 9.94 7.49
C VAL A 236 -6.44 10.41 6.25
N ALA A 237 -5.52 9.60 5.72
CA ALA A 237 -4.67 9.99 4.59
C ALA A 237 -5.48 10.42 3.36
N ILE A 238 -6.61 9.75 3.07
CA ILE A 238 -7.44 10.06 1.90
C ILE A 238 -8.13 11.42 1.99
N TYR A 239 -8.34 11.96 3.20
CA TYR A 239 -8.96 13.25 3.44
C TYR A 239 -7.95 14.40 3.63
N LEU A 240 -6.70 14.23 3.21
CA LEU A 240 -5.63 15.22 3.38
C LEU A 240 -6.02 16.60 2.82
N VAL A 241 -6.63 16.65 1.63
CA VAL A 241 -7.04 17.93 1.00
C VAL A 241 -8.22 18.57 1.75
N PRO A 242 -9.33 17.88 2.01
CA PRO A 242 -10.41 18.42 2.84
C PRO A 242 -9.94 18.92 4.22
N LEU A 243 -9.08 18.17 4.90
CA LEU A 243 -8.52 18.56 6.20
C LEU A 243 -7.64 19.82 6.10
N CYS A 244 -6.86 19.95 5.03
CA CYS A 244 -6.05 21.15 4.76
C CYS A 244 -6.93 22.38 4.58
N ILE A 245 -8.01 22.28 3.80
CA ILE A 245 -8.98 23.37 3.58
C ILE A 245 -9.66 23.76 4.89
N GLN A 246 -10.08 22.79 5.70
CA GLN A 246 -10.69 23.04 7.01
C GLN A 246 -9.74 23.66 8.03
N ALA A 247 -8.44 23.42 7.91
CA ALA A 247 -7.42 24.09 8.70
C ALA A 247 -7.19 25.57 8.26
N GLY A 248 -7.92 26.06 7.23
CA GLY A 248 -7.77 27.38 6.65
C GLY A 248 -6.56 27.54 5.74
N LEU A 249 -5.99 26.42 5.27
CA LEU A 249 -4.79 26.42 4.42
C LEU A 249 -5.18 26.24 2.95
N PRO A 250 -4.43 26.87 2.01
CA PRO A 250 -4.65 26.67 0.59
C PRO A 250 -4.25 25.24 0.18
N THR A 251 -4.91 24.68 -0.84
CA THR A 251 -4.73 23.31 -1.30
C THR A 251 -3.31 23.01 -1.82
N VAL A 252 -2.57 24.03 -2.22
CA VAL A 252 -1.13 23.88 -2.53
C VAL A 252 -0.34 23.32 -1.35
N VAL A 253 -0.76 23.61 -0.11
CA VAL A 253 -0.14 23.07 1.11
C VAL A 253 -0.36 21.58 1.20
N ALA A 254 -1.56 21.06 0.90
CA ALA A 254 -1.85 19.63 0.89
C ALA A 254 -1.03 18.90 -0.19
N ARG A 255 -0.92 19.48 -1.38
CA ARG A 255 -0.11 18.93 -2.49
C ARG A 255 1.36 18.85 -2.12
N THR A 256 1.91 19.91 -1.53
CA THR A 256 3.28 19.95 -1.02
C THR A 256 3.47 18.95 0.11
N ALA A 257 2.55 18.89 1.06
CA ALA A 257 2.58 17.95 2.18
C ALA A 257 2.59 16.49 1.70
N ASN A 258 1.82 16.16 0.65
CA ASN A 258 1.85 14.82 0.04
C ASN A 258 3.25 14.47 -0.52
N SER A 259 3.90 15.41 -1.22
CA SER A 259 5.26 15.19 -1.73
C SER A 259 6.28 14.99 -0.60
N PHE A 260 6.20 15.78 0.49
CA PHE A 260 7.04 15.58 1.67
C PHE A 260 6.74 14.26 2.39
N SER A 261 5.48 13.83 2.42
CA SER A 261 5.08 12.52 2.95
C SER A 261 5.75 11.38 2.17
N LEU A 262 5.73 11.44 0.85
CA LEU A 262 6.37 10.43 0.00
C LEU A 262 7.89 10.42 0.16
N ALA A 263 8.53 11.59 0.29
CA ALA A 263 9.95 11.68 0.59
C ALA A 263 10.28 11.05 1.96
N ALA A 264 9.45 11.33 2.96
CA ALA A 264 9.59 10.77 4.30
C ALA A 264 9.32 9.25 4.34
N GLN A 265 8.48 8.72 3.46
CA GLN A 265 8.29 7.27 3.29
C GLN A 265 9.58 6.58 2.85
N VAL A 266 10.35 7.17 1.93
CA VAL A 266 11.66 6.63 1.53
C VAL A 266 12.60 6.55 2.74
N LEU A 267 12.67 7.63 3.54
CA LEU A 267 13.46 7.66 4.78
C LEU A 267 12.94 6.61 5.79
N GLY A 268 11.62 6.46 5.91
CA GLY A 268 10.98 5.46 6.75
C GLY A 268 11.42 4.05 6.42
N GLY A 269 11.52 3.70 5.12
CA GLY A 269 12.01 2.41 4.65
C GLY A 269 13.48 2.16 5.02
N VAL A 270 14.34 3.16 4.83
CA VAL A 270 15.76 3.08 5.23
C VAL A 270 15.90 2.89 6.74
N LEU A 271 15.19 3.69 7.53
CA LEU A 271 15.21 3.61 8.99
C LEU A 271 14.64 2.28 9.49
N ALA A 272 13.58 1.76 8.86
CA ALA A 272 13.01 0.46 9.20
C ALA A 272 14.02 -0.67 8.98
N THR A 273 14.75 -0.64 7.87
CA THR A 273 15.80 -1.61 7.56
C THR A 273 16.94 -1.55 8.61
N ALA A 274 17.35 -0.34 9.01
CA ALA A 274 18.37 -0.15 10.03
C ALA A 274 17.91 -0.57 11.44
N ALA A 275 16.60 -0.44 11.73
CA ALA A 275 15.98 -0.79 13.01
C ALA A 275 15.61 -2.28 13.12
N ALA A 276 15.51 -2.99 11.98
CA ALA A 276 15.13 -4.39 11.93
C ALA A 276 16.04 -5.26 12.83
N GLY A 277 15.43 -6.11 13.65
CA GLY A 277 16.15 -6.95 14.63
C GLY A 277 16.70 -6.22 15.87
N ARG A 278 16.69 -4.87 15.89
CA ARG A 278 17.21 -4.07 17.03
C ARG A 278 16.09 -3.49 17.90
N VAL A 279 14.95 -3.19 17.31
CA VAL A 279 13.82 -2.56 18.01
C VAL A 279 12.67 -3.55 18.15
N LYS A 280 12.07 -3.58 19.34
CA LYS A 280 10.90 -4.44 19.59
C LYS A 280 9.68 -3.87 18.87
N TYR A 281 8.92 -4.72 18.16
CA TYR A 281 7.74 -4.29 17.41
C TYR A 281 6.72 -3.51 18.26
N PHE A 282 6.55 -3.89 19.55
CA PHE A 282 5.64 -3.19 20.45
C PHE A 282 5.99 -1.71 20.64
N ALA A 283 7.28 -1.40 20.83
CA ALA A 283 7.75 -0.02 20.93
C ALA A 283 7.53 0.76 19.62
N VAL A 284 7.69 0.09 18.48
CA VAL A 284 7.40 0.66 17.15
C VAL A 284 5.93 1.00 17.00
N PHE A 285 5.01 0.12 17.42
CA PHE A 285 3.58 0.39 17.39
C PHE A 285 3.16 1.53 18.31
N VAL A 286 3.65 1.55 19.54
CA VAL A 286 3.39 2.65 20.49
C VAL A 286 3.88 3.97 19.89
N GLY A 287 5.13 4.00 19.39
CA GLY A 287 5.69 5.18 18.73
C GLY A 287 4.86 5.62 17.53
N GLY A 288 4.38 4.67 16.72
CA GLY A 288 3.51 4.93 15.58
C GLY A 288 2.15 5.53 15.96
N VAL A 289 1.52 5.00 17.00
CA VAL A 289 0.26 5.55 17.51
C VAL A 289 0.44 6.98 18.04
N VAL A 290 1.55 7.25 18.74
CA VAL A 290 1.89 8.60 19.21
C VAL A 290 2.16 9.54 18.03
N ALA A 291 2.92 9.10 17.03
CA ALA A 291 3.23 9.90 15.84
C ALA A 291 1.97 10.25 15.02
N TYR A 292 1.11 9.26 14.75
CA TYR A 292 -0.17 9.50 14.07
C TYR A 292 -1.10 10.38 14.91
N GLY A 293 -1.22 10.11 16.20
CA GLY A 293 -2.04 10.90 17.12
C GLY A 293 -1.62 12.37 17.14
N ALA A 294 -0.31 12.64 17.24
CA ALA A 294 0.22 13.99 17.14
C ALA A 294 -0.11 14.66 15.79
N GLY A 295 0.03 13.92 14.68
CA GLY A 295 -0.34 14.40 13.35
C GLY A 295 -1.84 14.72 13.24
N TYR A 296 -2.70 13.85 13.77
CA TYR A 296 -4.15 14.07 13.74
C TYR A 296 -4.58 15.27 14.57
N MET A 297 -3.90 15.54 15.68
CA MET A 297 -4.10 16.79 16.44
C MET A 297 -3.76 18.01 15.60
N VAL A 298 -2.64 17.99 14.87
CA VAL A 298 -2.25 19.10 13.99
C VAL A 298 -3.31 19.34 12.89
N TYR A 299 -3.85 18.28 12.28
CA TYR A 299 -4.90 18.41 11.25
C TYR A 299 -6.23 18.91 11.81
N GLY A 300 -6.52 18.67 13.10
CA GLY A 300 -7.75 19.09 13.76
C GLY A 300 -7.78 20.58 14.15
N PHE A 301 -6.63 21.22 14.24
CA PHE A 301 -6.49 22.62 14.64
C PHE A 301 -6.04 23.51 13.46
N ALA A 302 -6.22 24.83 13.59
CA ALA A 302 -5.72 25.80 12.63
C ALA A 302 -4.18 25.96 12.76
N ALA A 303 -3.44 24.95 12.33
CA ALA A 303 -1.99 24.91 12.39
C ALA A 303 -1.37 25.69 11.21
N PRO A 304 -0.18 26.28 11.37
CA PRO A 304 0.54 26.90 10.25
C PRO A 304 0.95 25.85 9.21
N ALA A 305 1.08 26.29 7.95
CA ALA A 305 1.37 25.40 6.80
C ALA A 305 2.58 24.48 7.01
N TRP A 306 3.67 25.00 7.57
CA TRP A 306 4.88 24.21 7.82
C TRP A 306 4.61 23.05 8.81
N LEU A 307 3.78 23.26 9.82
CA LEU A 307 3.45 22.21 10.80
C LEU A 307 2.52 21.16 10.19
N PHE A 308 1.57 21.56 9.34
CA PHE A 308 0.74 20.63 8.56
C PHE A 308 1.60 19.75 7.65
N ILE A 309 2.56 20.34 6.92
CA ILE A 309 3.53 19.60 6.07
C ILE A 309 4.37 18.64 6.92
N ALA A 310 4.90 19.10 8.05
CA ALA A 310 5.72 18.25 8.93
C ALA A 310 4.92 17.08 9.52
N ALA A 311 3.67 17.32 9.94
CA ALA A 311 2.78 16.25 10.42
C ALA A 311 2.49 15.21 9.34
N THR A 312 2.28 15.66 8.10
CA THR A 312 2.02 14.76 6.96
C THR A 312 3.28 13.96 6.59
N ALA A 313 4.45 14.59 6.64
CA ALA A 313 5.73 13.91 6.44
C ALA A 313 5.99 12.86 7.54
N LEU A 314 5.71 13.19 8.81
CA LEU A 314 5.81 12.25 9.92
C LEU A 314 4.86 11.06 9.75
N ALA A 315 3.63 11.30 9.30
CA ALA A 315 2.67 10.24 9.00
C ALA A 315 3.19 9.31 7.87
N GLY A 316 3.75 9.87 6.80
CA GLY A 316 4.35 9.12 5.71
C GLY A 316 5.53 8.26 6.16
N LEU A 317 6.47 8.84 6.91
CA LEU A 317 7.59 8.13 7.51
C LEU A 317 7.09 6.95 8.35
N THR A 318 6.15 7.20 9.23
CA THR A 318 5.57 6.23 10.16
C THR A 318 4.90 5.08 9.41
N ALA A 319 4.18 5.36 8.33
CA ALA A 319 3.49 4.36 7.52
C ALA A 319 4.43 3.27 7.01
N ILE A 320 5.54 3.68 6.39
CA ILE A 320 6.50 2.72 5.82
C ILE A 320 7.43 2.15 6.89
N PHE A 321 7.78 2.93 7.92
CA PHE A 321 8.62 2.44 9.01
C PHE A 321 8.00 1.26 9.75
N ILE A 322 6.68 1.25 9.95
CA ILE A 322 5.97 0.21 10.73
C ILE A 322 5.75 -1.07 9.92
N ASN A 323 5.59 -1.00 8.60
CA ASN A 323 5.23 -2.16 7.78
C ASN A 323 6.08 -3.43 8.02
N PRO A 324 7.43 -3.36 8.09
CA PRO A 324 8.25 -4.54 8.35
C PRO A 324 8.04 -5.18 9.74
N PHE A 325 7.46 -4.43 10.69
CA PHE A 325 7.21 -4.92 12.05
C PHE A 325 5.83 -5.59 12.22
N LEU A 326 4.95 -5.49 11.21
CA LEU A 326 3.65 -6.18 11.20
C LEU A 326 3.83 -7.70 11.13
N VAL A 327 4.77 -8.19 10.31
CA VAL A 327 5.02 -9.61 10.12
C VAL A 327 5.59 -10.28 11.37
N PRO A 328 6.66 -9.76 12.03
CA PRO A 328 7.14 -10.30 13.30
C PRO A 328 6.07 -10.37 14.39
N MET A 329 5.18 -9.39 14.46
CA MET A 329 4.04 -9.40 15.39
C MET A 329 3.10 -10.58 15.13
N THR A 330 2.76 -10.83 13.87
CA THR A 330 1.90 -11.97 13.51
C THR A 330 2.58 -13.31 13.75
N ILE A 331 3.90 -13.42 13.51
CA ILE A 331 4.68 -14.64 13.79
C ILE A 331 4.77 -14.91 15.30
N GLU A 332 4.94 -13.87 16.13
CA GLU A 332 4.96 -14.04 17.59
C GLU A 332 3.61 -14.49 18.13
N ALA A 333 2.50 -14.03 17.53
CA ALA A 333 1.15 -14.46 17.89
C ALA A 333 0.80 -15.86 17.37
N ASP A 334 1.38 -16.22 16.21
CA ASP A 334 1.18 -17.51 15.53
C ASP A 334 2.53 -18.09 15.05
N PRO A 335 3.19 -18.91 15.88
CA PRO A 335 4.46 -19.57 15.50
C PRO A 335 4.34 -20.49 14.27
N SER A 336 3.13 -20.94 13.90
CA SER A 336 2.89 -21.70 12.67
C SER A 336 3.01 -20.86 11.40
N ARG A 337 3.16 -19.53 11.54
CA ARG A 337 3.29 -18.53 10.47
C ARG A 337 2.07 -18.41 9.52
N ARG A 338 0.96 -19.09 9.79
CA ARG A 338 -0.25 -19.03 8.96
C ARG A 338 -0.85 -17.62 8.93
N ALA A 339 -0.84 -16.93 10.09
CA ALA A 339 -1.25 -15.52 10.17
C ALA A 339 -0.32 -14.60 9.36
N ALA A 340 0.98 -14.86 9.35
CA ALA A 340 1.94 -14.07 8.59
C ALA A 340 1.67 -14.12 7.08
N VAL A 341 1.29 -15.29 6.56
CA VAL A 341 0.88 -15.47 5.14
C VAL A 341 -0.35 -14.62 4.79
N GLN A 342 -1.29 -14.43 5.73
CA GLN A 342 -2.50 -13.63 5.53
C GLN A 342 -2.28 -12.12 5.70
N SER A 343 -1.12 -11.70 6.22
CA SER A 343 -0.85 -10.30 6.58
C SER A 343 -0.99 -9.35 5.39
N GLY A 344 -0.53 -9.73 4.20
CA GLY A 344 -0.65 -8.91 2.99
C GLY A 344 -2.10 -8.66 2.58
N ALA A 345 -2.94 -9.72 2.58
CA ALA A 345 -4.36 -9.59 2.25
C ALA A 345 -5.10 -8.70 3.28
N VAL A 346 -4.75 -8.83 4.56
CA VAL A 346 -5.34 -8.02 5.63
C VAL A 346 -4.92 -6.55 5.52
N GLN A 347 -3.69 -6.25 5.09
CA GLN A 347 -3.24 -4.87 4.83
C GLN A 347 -4.03 -4.23 3.69
N LEU A 348 -4.25 -4.95 2.57
CA LEU A 348 -5.06 -4.45 1.45
C LEU A 348 -6.52 -4.22 1.89
N LEU A 349 -7.07 -5.14 2.68
CA LEU A 349 -8.40 -4.98 3.24
C LEU A 349 -8.48 -3.76 4.17
N GLY A 350 -7.47 -3.53 5.01
CA GLY A 350 -7.36 -2.34 5.86
C GLY A 350 -7.31 -1.04 5.06
N ALA A 351 -6.54 -1.03 3.97
CA ALA A 351 -6.45 0.11 3.06
C ALA A 351 -7.79 0.44 2.40
N ALA A 352 -8.64 -0.56 2.14
CA ALA A 352 -9.99 -0.36 1.62
C ALA A 352 -11.01 0.03 2.71
N LEU A 353 -10.96 -0.62 3.89
CA LEU A 353 -11.92 -0.38 4.97
C LEU A 353 -11.76 0.98 5.62
N GLY A 354 -10.53 1.50 5.75
CA GLY A 354 -10.28 2.81 6.32
C GLY A 354 -11.09 3.93 5.63
N PRO A 355 -10.93 4.13 4.32
CA PRO A 355 -11.71 5.10 3.55
C PRO A 355 -13.21 4.86 3.60
N LEU A 356 -13.65 3.59 3.56
CA LEU A 356 -15.06 3.23 3.70
C LEU A 356 -15.65 3.70 5.03
N LEU A 357 -14.99 3.38 6.13
CA LEU A 357 -15.44 3.78 7.45
C LEU A 357 -15.42 5.31 7.60
N ALA A 358 -14.37 5.96 7.10
CA ALA A 358 -14.25 7.41 7.12
C ALA A 358 -15.37 8.10 6.34
N SER A 359 -15.78 7.55 5.18
CA SER A 359 -16.88 8.09 4.37
C SER A 359 -18.22 8.14 5.11
N ARG A 360 -18.39 7.34 6.18
CA ARG A 360 -19.62 7.32 7.00
C ARG A 360 -19.64 8.35 8.11
N VAL A 361 -18.48 8.89 8.48
CA VAL A 361 -18.32 9.82 9.61
C VAL A 361 -17.89 11.22 9.17
N VAL A 362 -17.60 11.42 7.88
CA VAL A 362 -17.33 12.74 7.31
C VAL A 362 -18.59 13.33 6.67
N SER A 363 -18.64 14.68 6.62
CA SER A 363 -19.68 15.42 5.91
C SER A 363 -19.03 16.34 4.88
N GLN A 364 -19.86 16.98 4.05
CA GLN A 364 -19.41 17.96 3.05
C GLN A 364 -18.65 19.17 3.68
N HIS A 365 -18.98 19.50 4.93
CA HIS A 365 -18.43 20.66 5.62
C HIS A 365 -17.50 20.28 6.77
N ASP A 366 -17.38 18.98 7.10
CA ASP A 366 -16.54 18.52 8.20
C ASP A 366 -15.90 17.18 7.93
N ALA A 367 -14.60 17.18 7.62
CA ALA A 367 -13.77 15.99 7.46
C ALA A 367 -13.12 15.51 8.79
N ARG A 368 -13.30 16.26 9.90
CA ARG A 368 -12.68 15.90 11.19
C ARG A 368 -13.19 14.59 11.76
N GLY A 369 -14.36 14.12 11.30
CA GLY A 369 -14.85 12.76 11.60
C GLY A 369 -13.84 11.68 11.29
N ALA A 370 -13.06 11.83 10.21
CA ALA A 370 -11.98 10.89 9.86
C ALA A 370 -10.86 10.87 10.91
N LEU A 371 -10.55 12.01 11.58
CA LEU A 371 -9.54 12.09 12.64
C LEU A 371 -9.98 11.31 13.89
N TRP A 372 -11.22 11.50 14.31
CA TRP A 372 -11.79 10.79 15.47
C TRP A 372 -11.87 9.29 15.21
N LEU A 373 -12.30 8.90 14.03
CA LEU A 373 -12.30 7.49 13.61
C LEU A 373 -10.87 6.92 13.61
N GLY A 374 -9.91 7.65 13.02
CA GLY A 374 -8.51 7.24 12.98
C GLY A 374 -7.93 7.02 14.38
N MET A 375 -8.20 7.95 15.33
CA MET A 375 -7.79 7.80 16.72
C MET A 375 -8.43 6.59 17.40
N ALA A 376 -9.73 6.36 17.19
CA ALA A 376 -10.43 5.20 17.76
C ALA A 376 -9.88 3.87 17.23
N LEU A 377 -9.61 3.79 15.92
CA LEU A 377 -9.00 2.60 15.29
C LEU A 377 -7.58 2.37 15.77
N LEU A 378 -6.75 3.42 15.90
CA LEU A 378 -5.39 3.32 16.45
C LEU A 378 -5.39 2.84 17.91
N ALA A 379 -6.25 3.42 18.74
CA ALA A 379 -6.38 3.04 20.15
C ALA A 379 -6.83 1.58 20.28
N SER A 380 -7.83 1.15 19.49
CA SER A 380 -8.31 -0.23 19.45
C SER A 380 -7.24 -1.20 18.98
N GLY A 381 -6.49 -0.85 17.92
CA GLY A 381 -5.37 -1.64 17.41
C GLY A 381 -4.27 -1.78 18.44
N LEU A 382 -3.89 -0.68 19.12
CA LEU A 382 -2.89 -0.70 20.18
C LEU A 382 -3.34 -1.54 21.38
N ALA A 383 -4.62 -1.46 21.77
CA ALA A 383 -5.18 -2.27 22.85
C ALA A 383 -5.07 -3.78 22.54
N ILE A 384 -5.37 -4.19 21.30
CA ILE A 384 -5.22 -5.57 20.83
C ILE A 384 -3.75 -6.01 20.90
N ILE A 385 -2.84 -5.19 20.41
CA ILE A 385 -1.40 -5.51 20.38
C ILE A 385 -0.84 -5.59 21.81
N ALA A 386 -1.26 -4.67 22.68
CA ALA A 386 -0.91 -4.71 24.11
C ALA A 386 -1.44 -5.98 24.78
N TRP A 387 -2.70 -6.35 24.52
CA TRP A 387 -3.28 -7.57 25.05
C TRP A 387 -2.51 -8.82 24.62
N LEU A 388 -2.17 -8.94 23.34
CA LEU A 388 -1.35 -10.05 22.81
C LEU A 388 0.00 -10.14 23.53
N ARG A 389 0.64 -9.00 23.76
CA ARG A 389 1.94 -8.92 24.44
C ARG A 389 1.85 -9.38 25.89
N PHE A 390 0.94 -8.80 26.67
CA PHE A 390 0.85 -9.05 28.11
C PHE A 390 0.26 -10.42 28.48
N THR A 391 -0.55 -11.03 27.59
CA THR A 391 -1.05 -12.40 27.82
C THR A 391 -0.04 -13.49 27.51
N ARG A 392 1.05 -13.18 26.76
CA ARG A 392 2.14 -14.12 26.54
C ARG A 392 3.00 -14.30 27.79
N ASP A 393 3.33 -13.19 28.45
CA ASP A 393 4.20 -13.23 29.64
C ASP A 393 3.56 -14.02 30.80
N ARG A 394 2.22 -14.14 30.82
CA ARG A 394 1.49 -14.95 31.81
C ARG A 394 1.42 -16.46 31.50
N SER A 395 1.62 -16.87 30.24
CA SER A 395 1.63 -18.27 29.84
C SER A 395 3.02 -18.89 29.87
N ALA A 396 4.04 -18.08 30.08
CA ALA A 396 5.45 -18.47 30.16
C ALA A 396 6.02 -18.43 31.61
N ALA A 397 5.22 -17.94 32.57
CA ALA A 397 5.44 -17.99 34.02
C ALA A 397 4.60 -19.11 34.67
#